data_580161abdcc0255cc8624125271f5634
#
_entry.id   580161abdcc0255cc8624125271f5634
#
_cell.length_a   1.000
_cell.length_b   1.000
_cell.length_c   1.000
_cell.angle_alpha   90.00
_cell.angle_beta   90.00
_cell.angle_gamma   90.00
#
_symmetry.space_group_name_H-M   'P 1'
#
loop_
_entity.id
_entity.type
_entity.pdbx_description
1 polymer ?
#
loop_
_entity_poly.entity_id
_entity_poly.type
_entity_poly.pdbx_seq_one_letter_code
_entity_poly.pdbx_strand_id
1 'polypeptide(L)'
;MEKVKMLGAIVGDIIGSTYEFCNTKSMDFELFEQGCRFTDDSVMTLAVAKWLVDDEAHTIHYLIYCMQELGHLHPDAGYGGRFLGWLWEDDPQPYNSWGNGAGMRVSPVGLYAKTLDEALALAALTASVSHNHLEGVKGAQAIATSVFLAKQGKSKAEIKAYVENTFGYDLNRTIAEIRPRYKFDVSCQGSVPEAIIAFLEGNSFEEVIRLAISLGGDSDTIGAMAGAIAACVYPIPEEIAERCNSILTEDLREIEDRFCKIIEI
;
A
#
# COMPACT_ATOMS: atom_id res chain seq x y z
N MET A 1 7.70 -15.83 -16.08
CA MET A 1 8.50 -14.77 -15.42
C MET A 1 7.61 -14.11 -14.39
N GLU A 2 7.78 -14.48 -13.14
CA GLU A 2 6.96 -13.93 -12.03
C GLU A 2 7.63 -12.68 -11.43
N LYS A 3 8.09 -11.76 -12.25
CA LYS A 3 8.51 -10.46 -11.78
C LYS A 3 7.27 -9.61 -11.57
N VAL A 4 7.14 -8.95 -10.42
CA VAL A 4 6.32 -7.72 -10.33
C VAL A 4 5.29 -7.70 -9.19
N LYS A 5 5.40 -8.54 -8.17
CA LYS A 5 4.46 -8.47 -7.02
C LYS A 5 4.60 -7.15 -6.23
N MET A 6 5.82 -6.58 -6.16
CA MET A 6 6.07 -5.31 -5.49
C MET A 6 5.41 -4.13 -6.21
N LEU A 7 5.40 -4.14 -7.54
CA LEU A 7 4.86 -3.05 -8.36
C LEU A 7 3.36 -2.83 -8.16
N GLY A 8 2.62 -3.80 -7.59
CA GLY A 8 1.17 -3.68 -7.43
C GLY A 8 0.72 -2.48 -6.61
N ALA A 9 1.42 -2.16 -5.52
CA ALA A 9 1.16 -0.95 -4.73
C ALA A 9 1.47 0.32 -5.54
N ILE A 10 2.61 0.34 -6.21
CA ILE A 10 3.08 1.49 -7.00
C ILE A 10 2.12 1.78 -8.16
N VAL A 11 1.61 0.75 -8.83
CA VAL A 11 0.60 0.90 -9.89
C VAL A 11 -0.67 1.53 -9.35
N GLY A 12 -1.15 1.05 -8.20
CA GLY A 12 -2.34 1.59 -7.56
C GLY A 12 -2.22 3.06 -7.20
N ASP A 13 -1.09 3.44 -6.61
CA ASP A 13 -0.71 4.81 -6.29
C ASP A 13 -0.68 5.69 -7.55
N ILE A 14 0.16 5.35 -8.54
CA ILE A 14 0.35 6.17 -9.75
C ILE A 14 -0.97 6.39 -10.49
N ILE A 15 -1.77 5.33 -10.69
CA ILE A 15 -3.07 5.46 -11.37
C ILE A 15 -4.06 6.26 -10.51
N GLY A 16 -4.05 6.05 -9.19
CA GLY A 16 -4.94 6.74 -8.24
C GLY A 16 -4.64 8.22 -8.07
N SER A 17 -3.37 8.63 -8.26
CA SER A 17 -2.88 9.98 -7.94
C SER A 17 -3.62 11.14 -8.61
N THR A 18 -4.14 10.95 -9.83
CA THR A 18 -4.93 11.97 -10.53
C THR A 18 -6.37 12.02 -10.05
N TYR A 19 -6.84 10.96 -9.42
CA TYR A 19 -8.22 10.81 -8.95
C TYR A 19 -8.39 11.14 -7.46
N GLU A 20 -7.32 11.37 -6.71
CA GLU A 20 -7.35 11.70 -5.28
C GLU A 20 -8.18 12.98 -5.01
N PHE A 21 -7.91 14.06 -5.78
CA PHE A 21 -8.62 15.35 -5.64
C PHE A 21 -9.64 15.58 -6.77
N CYS A 22 -9.65 14.73 -7.80
CA CYS A 22 -10.58 14.72 -8.92
C CYS A 22 -11.34 13.40 -8.98
N ASN A 23 -12.06 13.06 -7.92
CA ASN A 23 -12.64 11.74 -7.73
C ASN A 23 -13.53 11.30 -8.90
N THR A 24 -13.37 10.05 -9.32
CA THR A 24 -14.30 9.35 -10.18
C THR A 24 -15.17 8.37 -9.38
N LYS A 25 -16.42 8.17 -9.83
CA LYS A 25 -17.32 7.11 -9.34
C LYS A 25 -17.62 6.09 -10.43
N SER A 26 -16.96 6.23 -11.59
CA SER A 26 -17.08 5.33 -12.73
C SER A 26 -15.95 4.30 -12.72
N MET A 27 -16.21 3.11 -13.26
CA MET A 27 -15.18 2.12 -13.62
C MET A 27 -14.53 2.43 -14.97
N ASP A 28 -15.19 3.25 -15.78
CA ASP A 28 -14.73 3.69 -17.10
C ASP A 28 -13.99 5.03 -16.95
N PHE A 29 -12.66 4.93 -16.75
CA PHE A 29 -11.74 6.05 -16.66
C PHE A 29 -10.40 5.67 -17.31
N GLU A 30 -9.61 6.66 -17.70
CA GLU A 30 -8.28 6.47 -18.25
C GLU A 30 -7.30 6.08 -17.14
N LEU A 31 -6.57 4.94 -17.29
CA LEU A 31 -5.64 4.45 -16.26
C LEU A 31 -4.47 5.41 -16.04
N PHE A 32 -3.93 5.96 -17.11
CA PHE A 32 -2.77 6.87 -17.04
C PHE A 32 -3.15 8.24 -17.60
N GLU A 33 -4.03 8.94 -16.90
CA GLU A 33 -4.39 10.30 -17.26
C GLU A 33 -3.17 11.23 -17.20
N GLN A 34 -3.25 12.34 -17.92
CA GLN A 34 -2.19 13.33 -17.91
C GLN A 34 -1.96 13.89 -16.50
N GLY A 35 -0.75 13.77 -15.98
CA GLY A 35 -0.37 14.24 -14.65
C GLY A 35 -0.30 13.13 -13.59
N CYS A 36 -0.60 11.86 -13.95
CA CYS A 36 -0.36 10.76 -13.02
C CYS A 36 1.13 10.68 -12.65
N ARG A 37 1.39 10.45 -11.36
CA ARG A 37 2.73 10.43 -10.78
C ARG A 37 2.73 9.47 -9.58
N PHE A 38 3.90 9.06 -9.15
CA PHE A 38 4.01 8.44 -7.83
C PHE A 38 3.81 9.48 -6.73
N THR A 39 3.29 9.04 -5.60
CA THR A 39 3.06 9.86 -4.40
C THR A 39 3.87 9.32 -3.22
N ASP A 40 3.59 9.83 -2.02
CA ASP A 40 4.19 9.33 -0.79
C ASP A 40 3.83 7.85 -0.51
N ASP A 41 2.77 7.33 -1.09
CA ASP A 41 2.46 5.90 -1.06
C ASP A 41 3.60 5.06 -1.65
N SER A 42 4.04 5.35 -2.86
CA SER A 42 5.17 4.66 -3.49
C SER A 42 6.48 4.91 -2.76
N VAL A 43 6.76 6.17 -2.40
CA VAL A 43 8.02 6.55 -1.74
C VAL A 43 8.16 5.83 -0.39
N MET A 44 7.12 5.83 0.43
CA MET A 44 7.15 5.17 1.75
C MET A 44 7.08 3.65 1.64
N THR A 45 6.40 3.11 0.64
CA THR A 45 6.45 1.67 0.33
C THR A 45 7.88 1.24 0.02
N LEU A 46 8.58 1.99 -0.83
CA LEU A 46 9.98 1.72 -1.18
C LEU A 46 10.94 1.98 -0.02
N ALA A 47 10.63 2.93 0.88
CA ALA A 47 11.40 3.09 2.12
C ALA A 47 11.33 1.85 3.03
N VAL A 48 10.15 1.24 3.15
CA VAL A 48 9.99 -0.03 3.88
C VAL A 48 10.70 -1.18 3.15
N ALA A 49 10.62 -1.25 1.82
CA ALA A 49 11.34 -2.24 1.03
C ALA A 49 12.87 -2.12 1.23
N LYS A 50 13.42 -0.88 1.16
CA LYS A 50 14.83 -0.59 1.41
C LYS A 50 15.26 -1.06 2.81
N TRP A 51 14.47 -0.74 3.82
CA TRP A 51 14.72 -1.19 5.18
C TRP A 51 14.82 -2.71 5.29
N LEU A 52 13.89 -3.45 4.70
CA LEU A 52 13.89 -4.92 4.74
C LEU A 52 15.08 -5.54 4.01
N VAL A 53 15.61 -4.85 2.97
CA VAL A 53 16.79 -5.30 2.20
C VAL A 53 18.10 -5.03 2.93
N ASP A 54 18.22 -3.83 3.53
CA ASP A 54 19.50 -3.29 4.00
C ASP A 54 19.77 -3.56 5.47
N ASP A 55 18.75 -3.92 6.25
CA ASP A 55 18.89 -4.15 7.70
C ASP A 55 18.32 -5.52 8.13
N GLU A 56 19.17 -6.53 8.19
CA GLU A 56 18.78 -7.88 8.64
C GLU A 56 18.23 -7.92 10.09
N ALA A 57 18.61 -6.95 10.92
CA ALA A 57 18.13 -6.84 12.30
C ALA A 57 16.77 -6.14 12.41
N HIS A 58 16.28 -5.57 11.33
CA HIS A 58 15.01 -4.83 11.23
C HIS A 58 14.84 -3.79 12.34
N THR A 59 15.87 -2.94 12.54
CA THR A 59 15.88 -1.93 13.59
C THR A 59 14.97 -0.75 13.28
N ILE A 60 14.34 -0.20 14.31
CA ILE A 60 13.50 1.00 14.21
C ILE A 60 14.29 2.20 13.65
N HIS A 61 15.53 2.38 14.11
CA HIS A 61 16.38 3.49 13.70
C HIS A 61 16.66 3.48 12.20
N TYR A 62 16.94 2.31 11.64
CA TYR A 62 17.20 2.21 10.21
C TYR A 62 15.93 2.36 9.38
N LEU A 63 14.78 1.91 9.88
CA LEU A 63 13.48 2.18 9.25
C LEU A 63 13.20 3.68 9.17
N ILE A 64 13.38 4.41 10.29
CA ILE A 64 13.22 5.87 10.34
C ILE A 64 14.18 6.53 9.35
N TYR A 65 15.46 6.11 9.35
CA TYR A 65 16.45 6.60 8.40
C TYR A 65 15.99 6.43 6.94
N CYS A 66 15.54 5.24 6.56
CA CYS A 66 15.05 4.98 5.19
C CYS A 66 13.85 5.87 4.82
N MET A 67 12.91 6.07 5.74
CA MET A 67 11.75 6.94 5.50
C MET A 67 12.16 8.41 5.35
N GLN A 68 13.05 8.90 6.21
CA GLN A 68 13.55 10.27 6.12
C GLN A 68 14.42 10.48 4.88
N GLU A 69 15.33 9.55 4.58
CA GLU A 69 16.19 9.63 3.39
C GLU A 69 15.37 9.76 2.12
N LEU A 70 14.43 8.85 1.87
CA LEU A 70 13.58 8.92 0.68
C LEU A 70 12.58 10.08 0.72
N GLY A 71 12.06 10.41 1.91
CA GLY A 71 11.21 11.59 2.08
C GLY A 71 11.91 12.88 1.72
N HIS A 72 13.19 13.02 2.07
CA HIS A 72 14.00 14.19 1.73
C HIS A 72 14.39 14.24 0.25
N LEU A 73 14.58 13.08 -0.41
CA LEU A 73 14.83 13.00 -1.84
C LEU A 73 13.59 13.34 -2.68
N HIS A 74 12.40 13.06 -2.15
CA HIS A 74 11.12 13.27 -2.82
C HIS A 74 10.16 14.15 -1.98
N PRO A 75 10.53 15.41 -1.65
CA PRO A 75 9.78 16.24 -0.70
C PRO A 75 8.38 16.64 -1.19
N ASP A 76 8.16 16.61 -2.50
CA ASP A 76 6.91 17.01 -3.14
C ASP A 76 5.97 15.83 -3.44
N ALA A 77 6.20 14.66 -2.81
CA ALA A 77 5.44 13.46 -3.08
C ALA A 77 3.98 13.47 -2.54
N GLY A 78 3.60 14.45 -1.71
CA GLY A 78 2.21 14.59 -1.27
C GLY A 78 1.95 14.21 0.18
N TYR A 79 2.99 14.11 1.01
CA TYR A 79 2.89 13.71 2.42
C TYR A 79 1.82 14.47 3.21
N GLY A 80 1.06 13.75 4.03
CA GLY A 80 0.19 14.38 5.02
C GLY A 80 0.99 15.32 5.94
N GLY A 81 0.42 16.50 6.23
CA GLY A 81 1.18 17.61 6.85
C GLY A 81 1.89 17.25 8.16
N ARG A 82 1.33 16.36 9.00
CA ARG A 82 2.00 15.90 10.22
C ARG A 82 3.17 14.96 9.92
N PHE A 83 3.01 14.07 8.95
CA PHE A 83 4.08 13.16 8.55
C PHE A 83 5.21 13.91 7.84
N LEU A 84 4.88 14.92 7.03
CA LEU A 84 5.88 15.81 6.44
C LEU A 84 6.74 16.47 7.53
N GLY A 85 6.13 16.99 8.61
CA GLY A 85 6.88 17.53 9.74
C GLY A 85 7.78 16.48 10.39
N TRP A 86 7.27 15.27 10.61
CA TRP A 86 7.99 14.13 11.19
C TRP A 86 9.23 13.74 10.36
N LEU A 87 9.17 13.82 9.04
CA LEU A 87 10.30 13.54 8.16
C LEU A 87 11.50 14.49 8.39
N TRP A 88 11.26 15.70 8.89
CA TRP A 88 12.28 16.73 9.12
C TRP A 88 12.70 16.86 10.60
N GLU A 89 12.18 16.04 11.50
CA GLU A 89 12.59 16.01 12.91
C GLU A 89 13.93 15.30 13.08
N ASP A 90 14.83 15.82 13.92
CA ASP A 90 16.12 15.18 14.25
C ASP A 90 15.94 13.89 15.07
N ASP A 91 14.90 13.82 15.89
CA ASP A 91 14.52 12.68 16.72
C ASP A 91 13.01 12.43 16.59
N PRO A 92 12.56 11.91 15.45
CA PRO A 92 11.15 11.76 15.16
C PRO A 92 10.46 10.74 16.07
N GLN A 93 9.45 11.19 16.79
CA GLN A 93 8.69 10.37 17.71
C GLN A 93 7.33 9.96 17.12
N PRO A 94 6.80 8.80 17.47
CA PRO A 94 5.46 8.42 17.07
C PRO A 94 4.42 9.38 17.65
N TYR A 95 3.39 9.71 16.86
CA TYR A 95 2.43 10.74 17.22
C TYR A 95 0.98 10.25 17.25
N ASN A 96 0.80 8.96 17.50
CA ASN A 96 -0.50 8.31 17.71
C ASN A 96 -1.48 8.51 16.53
N SER A 97 -0.96 8.50 15.29
CA SER A 97 -1.78 8.55 14.08
C SER A 97 -2.56 7.24 13.89
N TRP A 98 -3.80 7.37 13.46
CA TRP A 98 -4.64 6.27 12.95
C TRP A 98 -4.79 6.32 11.42
N GLY A 99 -4.00 7.17 10.77
CA GLY A 99 -4.02 7.40 9.33
C GLY A 99 -3.64 6.15 8.52
N ASN A 100 -4.15 6.10 7.30
CA ASN A 100 -3.92 5.01 6.36
C ASN A 100 -2.47 4.94 5.84
N GLY A 101 -1.67 5.97 6.09
CA GLY A 101 -0.22 5.96 5.86
C GLY A 101 0.52 4.78 6.49
N ALA A 102 -0.06 4.13 7.52
CA ALA A 102 0.45 2.86 8.03
C ALA A 102 0.15 1.68 7.10
N GLY A 103 -1.06 1.65 6.51
CA GLY A 103 -1.50 0.57 5.61
C GLY A 103 -0.91 0.66 4.22
N MET A 104 -0.78 1.88 3.67
CA MET A 104 -0.33 2.11 2.30
C MET A 104 1.09 1.59 2.05
N ARG A 105 2.01 1.78 3.01
CA ARG A 105 3.44 1.51 2.87
C ARG A 105 3.88 0.11 3.24
N VAL A 106 2.99 -0.72 3.78
CA VAL A 106 3.36 -1.97 4.47
C VAL A 106 3.45 -3.19 3.58
N SER A 107 3.04 -3.10 2.32
CA SER A 107 2.98 -4.24 1.38
C SER A 107 4.31 -5.02 1.25
N PRO A 108 5.51 -4.39 1.29
CA PRO A 108 6.77 -5.12 1.26
C PRO A 108 6.92 -6.12 2.41
N VAL A 109 6.38 -5.80 3.59
CA VAL A 109 6.39 -6.72 4.74
C VAL A 109 5.66 -8.02 4.42
N GLY A 110 4.46 -7.93 3.82
CA GLY A 110 3.70 -9.12 3.43
C GLY A 110 4.39 -9.97 2.36
N LEU A 111 5.14 -9.32 1.46
CA LEU A 111 5.94 -9.99 0.44
C LEU A 111 7.21 -10.63 1.01
N TYR A 112 7.85 -9.99 1.98
CA TYR A 112 9.11 -10.41 2.58
C TYR A 112 8.93 -11.54 3.60
N ALA A 113 7.93 -11.44 4.47
CA ALA A 113 7.73 -12.33 5.60
C ALA A 113 7.64 -13.80 5.18
N LYS A 114 8.21 -14.68 6.01
CA LYS A 114 8.21 -16.14 5.84
C LYS A 114 7.11 -16.82 6.65
N THR A 115 6.63 -16.14 7.70
CA THR A 115 5.54 -16.61 8.55
C THR A 115 4.51 -15.50 8.77
N LEU A 116 3.31 -15.91 9.16
CA LEU A 116 2.24 -14.97 9.48
C LEU A 116 2.57 -14.11 10.71
N ASP A 117 3.21 -14.70 11.71
CA ASP A 117 3.64 -14.00 12.92
C ASP A 117 4.72 -12.95 12.61
N GLU A 118 5.64 -13.27 11.70
CA GLU A 118 6.64 -12.30 11.21
C GLU A 118 5.97 -11.14 10.46
N ALA A 119 5.00 -11.43 9.60
CA ALA A 119 4.24 -10.40 8.90
C ALA A 119 3.53 -9.46 9.89
N LEU A 120 2.90 -10.01 10.92
CA LEU A 120 2.24 -9.24 11.98
C LEU A 120 3.22 -8.37 12.77
N ALA A 121 4.38 -8.94 13.15
CA ALA A 121 5.39 -8.25 13.95
C ALA A 121 6.04 -7.10 13.17
N LEU A 122 6.50 -7.36 11.95
CA LEU A 122 7.13 -6.35 11.10
C LEU A 122 6.14 -5.26 10.68
N ALA A 123 4.88 -5.61 10.40
CA ALA A 123 3.85 -4.61 10.10
C ALA A 123 3.58 -3.68 11.29
N ALA A 124 3.49 -4.23 12.51
CA ALA A 124 3.35 -3.42 13.71
C ALA A 124 4.57 -2.49 13.90
N LEU A 125 5.77 -2.98 13.61
CA LEU A 125 6.99 -2.20 13.70
C LEU A 125 6.98 -1.02 12.71
N THR A 126 6.58 -1.25 11.43
CA THR A 126 6.50 -0.17 10.43
C THR A 126 5.48 0.90 10.80
N ALA A 127 4.38 0.53 11.45
CA ALA A 127 3.38 1.49 11.92
C ALA A 127 3.87 2.26 13.15
N SER A 128 4.57 1.59 14.07
CA SER A 128 4.92 2.12 15.39
C SER A 128 5.81 3.37 15.37
N VAL A 129 6.55 3.63 14.30
CA VAL A 129 7.45 4.80 14.19
C VAL A 129 6.70 6.13 14.04
N SER A 130 5.45 6.10 13.61
CA SER A 130 4.63 7.29 13.39
C SER A 130 3.15 7.07 13.70
N HIS A 131 2.58 5.95 13.27
CA HIS A 131 1.16 5.59 13.33
C HIS A 131 0.89 4.54 14.42
N ASN A 132 1.34 4.81 15.64
CA ASN A 132 1.28 3.88 16.78
C ASN A 132 -0.09 3.81 17.47
N HIS A 133 -1.13 4.44 16.93
CA HIS A 133 -2.51 4.23 17.36
C HIS A 133 -2.96 2.82 17.03
N LEU A 134 -3.83 2.23 17.85
CA LEU A 134 -4.33 0.86 17.67
C LEU A 134 -4.88 0.62 16.25
N GLU A 135 -5.64 1.58 15.70
CA GLU A 135 -6.20 1.47 14.34
C GLU A 135 -5.11 1.61 13.25
N GLY A 136 -4.06 2.41 13.47
CA GLY A 136 -2.93 2.49 12.57
C GLY A 136 -2.17 1.16 12.48
N VAL A 137 -1.81 0.58 13.63
CA VAL A 137 -1.15 -0.73 13.71
C VAL A 137 -2.03 -1.82 13.12
N LYS A 138 -3.32 -1.84 13.47
CA LYS A 138 -4.30 -2.79 12.95
C LYS A 138 -4.42 -2.72 11.42
N GLY A 139 -4.48 -1.51 10.84
CA GLY A 139 -4.54 -1.32 9.40
C GLY A 139 -3.30 -1.85 8.67
N ALA A 140 -2.11 -1.54 9.18
CA ALA A 140 -0.85 -2.08 8.66
C ALA A 140 -0.83 -3.61 8.72
N GLN A 141 -1.17 -4.19 9.85
CA GLN A 141 -1.24 -5.65 10.01
C GLN A 141 -2.25 -6.30 9.08
N ALA A 142 -3.42 -5.69 8.87
CA ALA A 142 -4.44 -6.22 7.98
C ALA A 142 -3.99 -6.24 6.52
N ILE A 143 -3.33 -5.19 6.03
CA ILE A 143 -2.79 -5.16 4.66
C ILE A 143 -1.61 -6.13 4.52
N ALA A 144 -0.63 -6.10 5.42
CA ALA A 144 0.54 -6.99 5.35
C ALA A 144 0.13 -8.46 5.36
N THR A 145 -0.79 -8.86 6.24
CA THR A 145 -1.26 -10.25 6.30
C THR A 145 -2.13 -10.64 5.10
N SER A 146 -2.90 -9.71 4.54
CA SER A 146 -3.63 -9.95 3.28
C SER A 146 -2.68 -10.21 2.11
N VAL A 147 -1.61 -9.42 1.98
CA VAL A 147 -0.54 -9.63 0.98
C VAL A 147 0.17 -10.96 1.22
N PHE A 148 0.54 -11.26 2.47
CA PHE A 148 1.19 -12.52 2.82
C PHE A 148 0.32 -13.74 2.45
N LEU A 149 -0.93 -13.74 2.86
CA LEU A 149 -1.86 -14.84 2.58
C LEU A 149 -2.12 -15.00 1.08
N ALA A 150 -2.26 -13.91 0.35
CA ALA A 150 -2.40 -13.92 -1.11
C ALA A 150 -1.14 -14.50 -1.79
N LYS A 151 0.06 -14.11 -1.34
CA LYS A 151 1.35 -14.69 -1.78
C LYS A 151 1.43 -16.19 -1.52
N GLN A 152 0.87 -16.67 -0.40
CA GLN A 152 0.79 -18.09 -0.06
C GLN A 152 -0.27 -18.86 -0.85
N GLY A 153 -0.97 -18.22 -1.80
CA GLY A 153 -2.00 -18.86 -2.61
C GLY A 153 -3.33 -19.10 -1.87
N LYS A 154 -3.56 -18.40 -0.76
CA LYS A 154 -4.84 -18.48 -0.07
C LYS A 154 -5.96 -17.89 -0.92
N SER A 155 -7.12 -18.51 -0.87
CA SER A 155 -8.31 -18.05 -1.57
C SER A 155 -8.81 -16.71 -0.97
N LYS A 156 -9.53 -15.94 -1.77
CA LYS A 156 -10.20 -14.70 -1.32
C LYS A 156 -11.10 -14.95 -0.09
N ALA A 157 -11.79 -16.09 -0.04
CA ALA A 157 -12.63 -16.45 1.10
C ALA A 157 -11.82 -16.69 2.39
N GLU A 158 -10.64 -17.33 2.29
CA GLU A 158 -9.74 -17.52 3.43
C GLU A 158 -9.15 -16.20 3.91
N ILE A 159 -8.73 -15.31 2.98
CA ILE A 159 -8.21 -13.98 3.31
C ILE A 159 -9.30 -13.15 3.99
N LYS A 160 -10.51 -13.11 3.42
CA LYS A 160 -11.66 -12.42 4.01
C LYS A 160 -11.92 -12.89 5.44
N ALA A 161 -12.07 -14.20 5.63
CA ALA A 161 -12.36 -14.80 6.94
C ALA A 161 -11.25 -14.49 7.96
N TYR A 162 -9.99 -14.52 7.55
CA TYR A 162 -8.87 -14.17 8.42
C TYR A 162 -8.95 -12.71 8.86
N VAL A 163 -9.16 -11.79 7.93
CA VAL A 163 -9.21 -10.34 8.22
C VAL A 163 -10.41 -10.00 9.11
N GLU A 164 -11.60 -10.55 8.82
CA GLU A 164 -12.80 -10.34 9.64
C GLU A 164 -12.60 -10.85 11.06
N ASN A 165 -12.09 -12.07 11.22
CA ASN A 165 -11.93 -12.70 12.53
C ASN A 165 -10.80 -12.06 13.37
N THR A 166 -9.71 -11.61 12.73
CA THR A 166 -8.53 -11.11 13.43
C THR A 166 -8.65 -9.61 13.73
N PHE A 167 -9.14 -8.84 12.76
CA PHE A 167 -9.15 -7.37 12.84
C PHE A 167 -10.54 -6.77 13.02
N GLY A 168 -11.61 -7.57 12.86
CA GLY A 168 -12.99 -7.11 13.06
C GLY A 168 -13.48 -6.14 11.99
N TYR A 169 -12.85 -6.10 10.82
CA TYR A 169 -13.35 -5.34 9.68
C TYR A 169 -14.59 -6.01 9.06
N ASP A 170 -15.60 -5.22 8.72
CA ASP A 170 -16.78 -5.69 7.97
C ASP A 170 -16.47 -5.71 6.46
N LEU A 171 -16.20 -6.88 5.94
CA LEU A 171 -15.93 -7.13 4.52
C LEU A 171 -17.14 -7.73 3.78
N ASN A 172 -18.35 -7.66 4.37
CA ASN A 172 -19.59 -8.17 3.74
C ASN A 172 -20.28 -7.14 2.85
N ARG A 173 -19.83 -5.89 2.88
CA ARG A 173 -20.30 -4.83 2.00
C ARG A 173 -19.74 -5.02 0.58
N THR A 174 -20.41 -4.47 -0.40
CA THR A 174 -19.97 -4.47 -1.79
C THR A 174 -19.50 -3.08 -2.24
N ILE A 175 -18.63 -3.04 -3.26
CA ILE A 175 -18.22 -1.76 -3.89
C ILE A 175 -19.43 -0.98 -4.40
N ALA A 176 -20.45 -1.67 -4.93
CA ALA A 176 -21.67 -1.04 -5.40
C ALA A 176 -22.45 -0.34 -4.28
N GLU A 177 -22.45 -0.89 -3.07
CA GLU A 177 -23.10 -0.29 -1.89
C GLU A 177 -22.27 0.85 -1.30
N ILE A 178 -20.94 0.73 -1.30
CA ILE A 178 -20.00 1.69 -0.72
C ILE A 178 -19.88 2.94 -1.61
N ARG A 179 -19.61 2.75 -2.92
CA ARG A 179 -19.27 3.78 -3.91
C ARG A 179 -20.15 5.03 -3.88
N PRO A 180 -21.49 4.95 -3.84
CA PRO A 180 -22.33 6.14 -3.90
C PRO A 180 -22.20 7.07 -2.69
N ARG A 181 -21.73 6.55 -1.55
CA ARG A 181 -21.69 7.25 -0.26
C ARG A 181 -20.27 7.51 0.24
N TYR A 182 -19.29 6.82 -0.31
CA TYR A 182 -17.91 6.94 0.12
C TYR A 182 -17.37 8.35 -0.17
N LYS A 183 -16.62 8.87 0.79
CA LYS A 183 -15.99 10.18 0.74
C LYS A 183 -14.53 10.04 1.10
N PHE A 184 -13.78 11.12 0.96
CA PHE A 184 -12.37 11.19 1.36
C PHE A 184 -12.22 10.83 2.85
N ASP A 185 -11.48 9.76 3.13
CA ASP A 185 -11.22 9.26 4.48
C ASP A 185 -9.77 8.76 4.55
N VAL A 186 -8.95 9.46 5.33
CA VAL A 186 -7.53 9.17 5.53
C VAL A 186 -7.27 8.20 6.69
N SER A 187 -8.32 7.65 7.30
CA SER A 187 -8.16 6.71 8.41
C SER A 187 -7.97 5.27 7.93
N CYS A 188 -7.21 4.48 8.69
CA CYS A 188 -7.11 3.04 8.42
C CYS A 188 -8.48 2.35 8.44
N GLN A 189 -9.32 2.68 9.42
CA GLN A 189 -10.64 2.06 9.54
C GLN A 189 -11.62 2.43 8.43
N GLY A 190 -11.38 3.55 7.74
CA GLY A 190 -12.22 4.03 6.64
C GLY A 190 -11.71 3.68 5.25
N SER A 191 -10.44 3.26 5.11
CA SER A 191 -9.85 2.97 3.78
C SER A 191 -9.34 1.53 3.62
N VAL A 192 -8.80 0.92 4.68
CA VAL A 192 -8.26 -0.46 4.62
C VAL A 192 -9.33 -1.50 4.25
N PRO A 193 -10.51 -1.56 4.92
CA PRO A 193 -11.53 -2.52 4.52
C PRO A 193 -12.02 -2.28 3.09
N GLU A 194 -12.14 -1.05 2.63
CA GLU A 194 -12.54 -0.69 1.27
C GLU A 194 -11.54 -1.20 0.22
N ALA A 195 -10.24 -1.06 0.48
CA ALA A 195 -9.20 -1.61 -0.38
C ALA A 195 -9.26 -3.15 -0.45
N ILE A 196 -9.46 -3.81 0.68
CA ILE A 196 -9.59 -5.27 0.73
C ILE A 196 -10.87 -5.73 -0.01
N ILE A 197 -12.00 -5.03 0.16
CA ILE A 197 -13.25 -5.33 -0.57
C ILE A 197 -13.04 -5.19 -2.09
N ALA A 198 -12.34 -4.15 -2.56
CA ALA A 198 -12.03 -3.99 -3.97
C ALA A 198 -11.22 -5.18 -4.51
N PHE A 199 -10.22 -5.67 -3.75
CA PHE A 199 -9.50 -6.89 -4.09
C PHE A 199 -10.42 -8.12 -4.11
N LEU A 200 -11.29 -8.26 -3.11
CA LEU A 200 -12.18 -9.43 -3.01
C LEU A 200 -13.18 -9.53 -4.18
N GLU A 201 -13.64 -8.41 -4.72
CA GLU A 201 -14.61 -8.38 -5.83
C GLU A 201 -13.95 -8.51 -7.21
N GLY A 202 -12.79 -7.90 -7.45
CA GLY A 202 -12.15 -7.87 -8.77
C GLY A 202 -11.65 -9.25 -9.22
N ASN A 203 -11.67 -9.52 -10.51
CA ASN A 203 -11.29 -10.80 -11.13
C ASN A 203 -10.02 -10.71 -12.00
N SER A 204 -9.45 -9.52 -12.09
CA SER A 204 -8.16 -9.24 -12.71
C SER A 204 -7.45 -8.13 -11.94
N PHE A 205 -6.16 -7.95 -12.18
CA PHE A 205 -5.41 -6.86 -11.58
C PHE A 205 -6.03 -5.49 -11.91
N GLU A 206 -6.27 -5.23 -13.21
CA GLU A 206 -6.86 -3.97 -13.67
C GLU A 206 -8.26 -3.74 -13.07
N GLU A 207 -9.10 -4.77 -13.00
CA GLU A 207 -10.44 -4.65 -12.41
C GLU A 207 -10.36 -4.26 -10.93
N VAL A 208 -9.42 -4.83 -10.15
CA VAL A 208 -9.21 -4.44 -8.75
C VAL A 208 -8.82 -2.97 -8.65
N ILE A 209 -7.87 -2.48 -9.48
CA ILE A 209 -7.48 -1.07 -9.50
C ILE A 209 -8.68 -0.17 -9.85
N ARG A 210 -9.46 -0.53 -10.86
CA ARG A 210 -10.66 0.22 -11.24
C ARG A 210 -11.72 0.25 -10.15
N LEU A 211 -11.95 -0.87 -9.48
CA LEU A 211 -12.87 -0.94 -8.33
C LEU A 211 -12.40 -0.03 -7.19
N ALA A 212 -11.13 -0.11 -6.82
CA ALA A 212 -10.54 0.69 -5.75
C ALA A 212 -10.67 2.20 -6.03
N ILE A 213 -10.18 2.65 -7.18
CA ILE A 213 -10.20 4.07 -7.57
C ILE A 213 -11.63 4.60 -7.76
N SER A 214 -12.54 3.79 -8.29
CA SER A 214 -13.94 4.18 -8.48
C SER A 214 -14.72 4.40 -7.17
N LEU A 215 -14.16 4.02 -6.03
CA LEU A 215 -14.72 4.44 -4.74
C LEU A 215 -14.60 5.95 -4.54
N GLY A 216 -13.62 6.57 -5.17
CA GLY A 216 -13.23 7.96 -4.91
C GLY A 216 -12.60 8.10 -3.53
N GLY A 217 -12.53 9.32 -3.01
CA GLY A 217 -11.82 9.60 -1.76
C GLY A 217 -10.31 9.57 -1.97
N ASP A 218 -9.59 8.96 -1.06
CA ASP A 218 -8.14 8.76 -1.05
C ASP A 218 -7.76 7.62 -2.02
N SER A 219 -7.87 7.92 -3.32
CA SER A 219 -7.90 6.90 -4.37
C SER A 219 -6.53 6.29 -4.67
N ASP A 220 -5.45 7.02 -4.52
CA ASP A 220 -4.07 6.52 -4.62
C ASP A 220 -3.77 5.52 -3.50
N THR A 221 -4.05 5.89 -2.25
CA THR A 221 -3.86 5.01 -1.08
C THR A 221 -4.74 3.76 -1.14
N ILE A 222 -6.04 3.88 -1.49
CA ILE A 222 -6.91 2.71 -1.62
C ILE A 222 -6.43 1.84 -2.80
N GLY A 223 -6.01 2.46 -3.91
CA GLY A 223 -5.43 1.81 -5.07
C GLY A 223 -4.14 1.06 -4.73
N ALA A 224 -3.23 1.71 -4.00
CA ALA A 224 -1.96 1.11 -3.55
C ALA A 224 -2.19 -0.13 -2.69
N MET A 225 -3.04 -0.04 -1.68
CA MET A 225 -3.36 -1.18 -0.80
C MET A 225 -4.03 -2.33 -1.56
N ALA A 226 -5.04 -2.05 -2.38
CA ALA A 226 -5.75 -3.05 -3.17
C ALA A 226 -4.84 -3.69 -4.23
N GLY A 227 -4.05 -2.88 -4.94
CA GLY A 227 -3.11 -3.31 -5.96
C GLY A 227 -2.00 -4.22 -5.40
N ALA A 228 -1.51 -3.91 -4.20
CA ALA A 228 -0.52 -4.74 -3.51
C ALA A 228 -1.02 -6.18 -3.28
N ILE A 229 -2.26 -6.34 -2.84
CA ILE A 229 -2.85 -7.66 -2.62
C ILE A 229 -3.14 -8.34 -3.96
N ALA A 230 -3.69 -7.60 -4.93
CA ALA A 230 -4.07 -8.11 -6.24
C ALA A 230 -2.88 -8.66 -7.04
N ALA A 231 -1.72 -8.01 -6.98
CA ALA A 231 -0.50 -8.45 -7.66
C ALA A 231 0.03 -9.81 -7.17
N CYS A 232 -0.39 -10.26 -6.00
CA CYS A 232 -0.06 -11.60 -5.51
C CYS A 232 -0.92 -12.70 -6.15
N VAL A 233 -2.08 -12.34 -6.73
CA VAL A 233 -3.06 -13.28 -7.28
C VAL A 233 -3.15 -13.19 -8.79
N TYR A 234 -3.04 -11.98 -9.34
CA TYR A 234 -3.21 -11.68 -10.75
C TYR A 234 -1.93 -11.12 -11.36
N PRO A 235 -1.60 -11.48 -12.61
CA PRO A 235 -0.50 -10.83 -13.33
C PRO A 235 -0.86 -9.37 -13.59
N ILE A 236 0.12 -8.49 -13.42
CA ILE A 236 0.01 -7.10 -13.87
C ILE A 236 0.22 -7.10 -15.40
N PRO A 237 -0.68 -6.50 -16.20
CA PRO A 237 -0.48 -6.35 -17.63
C PRO A 237 0.85 -5.64 -17.94
N GLU A 238 1.60 -6.14 -18.93
CA GLU A 238 2.94 -5.65 -19.27
C GLU A 238 2.95 -4.15 -19.58
N GLU A 239 1.96 -3.68 -20.34
CA GLU A 239 1.79 -2.26 -20.68
C GLU A 239 1.59 -1.36 -19.45
N ILE A 240 0.89 -1.86 -18.42
CA ILE A 240 0.70 -1.15 -17.16
C ILE A 240 2.03 -1.10 -16.38
N ALA A 241 2.72 -2.24 -16.29
CA ALA A 241 4.01 -2.33 -15.61
C ALA A 241 5.08 -1.43 -16.24
N GLU A 242 5.21 -1.46 -17.58
CA GLU A 242 6.16 -0.62 -18.32
C GLU A 242 5.85 0.88 -18.12
N ARG A 243 4.57 1.25 -18.19
CA ARG A 243 4.15 2.64 -17.99
C ARG A 243 4.48 3.14 -16.59
N CYS A 244 4.19 2.37 -15.55
CA CYS A 244 4.56 2.70 -14.16
C CYS A 244 6.07 2.83 -13.99
N ASN A 245 6.84 1.87 -14.49
CA ASN A 245 8.31 1.91 -14.44
C ASN A 245 8.89 3.14 -15.13
N SER A 246 8.24 3.65 -16.17
CA SER A 246 8.68 4.88 -16.86
C SER A 246 8.44 6.16 -16.05
N ILE A 247 7.55 6.11 -15.04
CA ILE A 247 7.19 7.24 -14.17
C ILE A 247 8.11 7.29 -12.94
N LEU A 248 8.56 6.11 -12.44
CA LEU A 248 9.48 6.06 -11.31
C LEU A 248 10.84 6.67 -11.66
N THR A 249 11.45 7.33 -10.69
CA THR A 249 12.84 7.78 -10.74
C THR A 249 13.81 6.60 -10.66
N GLU A 250 15.08 6.83 -11.03
CA GLU A 250 16.09 5.77 -11.08
C GLU A 250 16.36 5.16 -9.69
N ASP A 251 16.47 6.01 -8.66
CA ASP A 251 16.67 5.60 -7.26
C ASP A 251 15.55 4.71 -6.73
N LEU A 252 14.29 5.06 -7.02
CA LEU A 252 13.13 4.26 -6.62
C LEU A 252 13.08 2.92 -7.35
N ARG A 253 13.40 2.88 -8.65
CA ARG A 253 13.50 1.62 -9.42
C ARG A 253 14.60 0.71 -8.90
N GLU A 254 15.76 1.27 -8.55
CA GLU A 254 16.87 0.47 -7.99
C GLU A 254 16.46 -0.23 -6.69
N ILE A 255 15.73 0.44 -5.81
CA ILE A 255 15.21 -0.16 -4.57
C ILE A 255 14.21 -1.27 -4.88
N GLU A 256 13.29 -1.03 -5.82
CA GLU A 256 12.30 -2.02 -6.27
C GLU A 256 12.99 -3.26 -6.82
N ASP A 257 13.95 -3.10 -7.73
CA ASP A 257 14.73 -4.18 -8.34
C ASP A 257 15.52 -5.00 -7.29
N ARG A 258 16.09 -4.34 -6.27
CA ARG A 258 16.83 -5.00 -5.19
C ARG A 258 15.90 -5.82 -4.31
N PHE A 259 14.74 -5.26 -3.96
CA PHE A 259 13.74 -5.94 -3.15
C PHE A 259 13.17 -7.17 -3.89
N CYS A 260 12.83 -7.04 -5.18
CA CYS A 260 12.33 -8.14 -5.97
C CYS A 260 13.30 -9.33 -6.03
N LYS A 261 14.61 -9.09 -6.10
CA LYS A 261 15.62 -10.16 -6.06
C LYS A 261 15.61 -10.98 -4.76
N ILE A 262 15.21 -10.37 -3.64
CA ILE A 262 15.18 -11.04 -2.33
C ILE A 262 13.92 -11.87 -2.15
N ILE A 263 12.77 -11.38 -2.62
CA ILE A 263 11.50 -12.09 -2.46
C ILE A 263 11.31 -13.23 -3.46
N GLU A 264 12.13 -13.31 -4.52
CA GLU A 264 12.14 -14.40 -5.52
C GLU A 264 12.93 -15.64 -5.04
N ILE A 265 13.67 -15.56 -3.91
CA ILE A 265 14.44 -16.65 -3.31
C ILE A 265 13.58 -17.40 -2.28
#